data_883dc428b96b5457e7a21a5cad1bd892
#
_entry.id   883dc428b96b5457e7a21a5cad1bd892
#
_cell.length_a   1.000
_cell.length_b   1.000
_cell.length_c   1.000
_cell.angle_alpha   90.00
_cell.angle_beta   90.00
_cell.angle_gamma   90.00
#
_symmetry.space_group_name_H-M   'P 1'
#
loop_
_entity.id
_entity.type
_entity.pdbx_description
1 polymer ?
#
loop_
_entity_poly.entity_id
_entity_poly.type
_entity_poly.pdbx_seq_one_letter_code
_entity_poly.pdbx_strand_id
1 'polypeptide(L)'
;MDQSSLSSLVVELFTTIQLLAGYPVPQSSPEIHVVPHAAIEEKICRSQCRRIKAFYHPDWGVYVDESLDLAGDNFDRSILLHELVHHVQHTKGAFELLPSDCQRRNAEEMEAYKVQNRYLASIGDPRRVPAGAWIGPCRN
;
A
#
# COMPACT_ATOMS: atom_id res chain seq x y z
N MET A 1 2.41 -17.85 -5.99
CA MET A 1 3.37 -16.96 -6.68
C MET A 1 4.74 -17.18 -6.08
N ASP A 2 5.72 -17.48 -6.87
CA ASP A 2 7.07 -17.66 -6.36
C ASP A 2 7.77 -16.33 -6.11
N GLN A 3 8.93 -16.37 -5.46
CA GLN A 3 9.69 -15.19 -5.08
C GLN A 3 10.13 -14.36 -6.31
N SER A 4 10.50 -15.02 -7.39
CA SER A 4 10.92 -14.35 -8.62
C SER A 4 9.76 -13.57 -9.26
N SER A 5 8.59 -14.19 -9.34
CA SER A 5 7.38 -13.55 -9.87
C SER A 5 6.94 -12.38 -9.00
N LEU A 6 7.03 -12.54 -7.69
CA LEU A 6 6.70 -11.46 -6.75
C LEU A 6 7.65 -10.27 -6.91
N SER A 7 8.95 -10.53 -7.02
CA SER A 7 9.95 -9.48 -7.22
C SER A 7 9.70 -8.72 -8.53
N SER A 8 9.35 -9.43 -9.61
CA SER A 8 9.02 -8.81 -10.88
C SER A 8 7.76 -7.96 -10.79
N LEU A 9 6.75 -8.44 -10.08
CA LEU A 9 5.53 -7.68 -9.86
C LEU A 9 5.80 -6.40 -9.09
N VAL A 10 6.63 -6.45 -8.05
CA VAL A 10 6.98 -5.28 -7.26
C VAL A 10 7.66 -4.21 -8.12
N VAL A 11 8.60 -4.60 -8.97
CA VAL A 11 9.26 -3.68 -9.90
C VAL A 11 8.24 -3.06 -10.86
N GLU A 12 7.34 -3.86 -11.41
CA GLU A 12 6.28 -3.38 -12.30
C GLU A 12 5.38 -2.36 -11.59
N LEU A 13 4.99 -2.64 -10.35
CA LEU A 13 4.13 -1.75 -9.59
C LEU A 13 4.84 -0.43 -9.23
N PHE A 14 6.13 -0.45 -8.89
CA PHE A 14 6.88 0.79 -8.69
C PHE A 14 6.96 1.62 -9.97
N THR A 15 7.15 0.99 -11.11
CA THR A 15 7.11 1.69 -12.41
C THR A 15 5.75 2.32 -12.64
N THR A 16 4.68 1.60 -12.33
CA THR A 16 3.31 2.12 -12.43
C THR A 16 3.10 3.31 -11.50
N ILE A 17 3.58 3.23 -10.26
CA ILE A 17 3.49 4.35 -9.30
C ILE A 17 4.22 5.58 -9.85
N GLN A 18 5.38 5.41 -10.47
CA GLN A 18 6.09 6.52 -11.10
C GLN A 18 5.23 7.19 -12.17
N LEU A 19 4.59 6.40 -13.02
CA LEU A 19 3.74 6.92 -14.08
C LEU A 19 2.49 7.63 -13.54
N LEU A 20 1.89 7.10 -12.48
CA LEU A 20 0.62 7.60 -11.96
C LEU A 20 0.77 8.74 -10.95
N ALA A 21 1.88 8.78 -10.20
CA ALA A 21 2.05 9.70 -9.09
C ALA A 21 3.35 10.51 -9.13
N GLY A 22 4.26 10.20 -10.06
CA GLY A 22 5.50 10.95 -10.22
C GLY A 22 6.62 10.60 -9.25
N TYR A 23 6.44 9.62 -8.36
CA TYR A 23 7.52 9.18 -7.49
C TYR A 23 8.54 8.37 -8.26
N PRO A 24 9.84 8.68 -8.17
CA PRO A 24 10.86 7.85 -8.82
C PRO A 24 10.87 6.45 -8.24
N VAL A 25 11.21 5.47 -9.08
CA VAL A 25 11.37 4.09 -8.63
C VAL A 25 12.45 4.05 -7.56
N PRO A 26 12.17 3.50 -6.36
CA PRO A 26 13.16 3.48 -5.28
C PRO A 26 14.35 2.59 -5.63
N GLN A 27 15.53 2.95 -5.12
CA GLN A 27 16.76 2.19 -5.36
C GLN A 27 16.72 0.81 -4.68
N SER A 28 16.00 0.71 -3.57
CA SER A 28 15.83 -0.56 -2.86
C SER A 28 14.34 -0.84 -2.66
N SER A 29 13.95 -2.10 -2.89
CA SER A 29 12.59 -2.54 -2.62
C SER A 29 12.44 -2.90 -1.14
N PRO A 30 11.26 -2.69 -0.55
CA PRO A 30 11.00 -3.20 0.78
C PRO A 30 10.92 -4.72 0.76
N GLU A 31 11.15 -5.35 1.90
CA GLU A 31 10.86 -6.77 2.04
C GLU A 31 9.36 -7.00 1.92
N ILE A 32 8.96 -8.04 1.21
CA ILE A 32 7.55 -8.42 1.06
C ILE A 32 7.35 -9.76 1.78
N HIS A 33 6.49 -9.76 2.79
CA HIS A 33 6.17 -10.94 3.58
C HIS A 33 4.74 -11.37 3.27
N VAL A 34 4.59 -12.50 2.58
CA VAL A 34 3.28 -13.11 2.33
C VAL A 34 3.02 -14.08 3.48
N VAL A 35 2.01 -13.80 4.28
CA VAL A 35 1.80 -14.47 5.57
C VAL A 35 0.33 -14.82 5.79
N PRO A 36 0.03 -15.77 6.69
CA PRO A 36 -1.35 -15.99 7.13
C PRO A 36 -1.94 -14.75 7.79
N HIS A 37 -3.25 -14.57 7.68
CA HIS A 37 -3.95 -13.42 8.25
C HIS A 37 -3.67 -13.26 9.75
N ALA A 38 -3.57 -14.36 10.49
CA ALA A 38 -3.27 -14.34 11.92
C ALA A 38 -1.93 -13.64 12.22
N ALA A 39 -0.95 -13.77 11.33
CA ALA A 39 0.35 -13.10 11.50
C ALA A 39 0.23 -11.58 11.32
N ILE A 40 -0.66 -11.14 10.43
CA ILE A 40 -0.95 -9.70 10.29
C ILE A 40 -1.61 -9.16 11.55
N GLU A 41 -2.63 -9.85 12.06
CA GLU A 41 -3.30 -9.43 13.29
C GLU A 41 -2.33 -9.34 14.47
N GLU A 42 -1.48 -10.33 14.63
CA GLU A 42 -0.49 -10.36 15.71
C GLU A 42 0.49 -9.18 15.62
N LYS A 43 0.88 -8.83 14.39
CA LYS A 43 1.90 -7.79 14.17
C LYS A 43 1.38 -6.38 14.43
N ILE A 44 0.14 -6.06 14.04
CA ILE A 44 -0.35 -4.68 14.00
C ILE A 44 -1.57 -4.43 14.88
N CYS A 45 -2.21 -5.46 15.40
CA CYS A 45 -3.48 -5.27 16.06
C CYS A 45 -3.65 -6.25 17.22
N ARG A 46 -4.12 -5.74 18.35
CA ARG A 46 -4.46 -6.58 19.49
C ARG A 46 -5.90 -7.10 19.43
N SER A 47 -6.73 -6.52 18.54
CA SER A 47 -8.12 -6.94 18.31
C SER A 47 -8.70 -6.24 17.08
N GLN A 48 -9.59 -6.91 16.36
CA GLN A 48 -10.44 -6.36 15.30
C GLN A 48 -9.73 -5.86 14.04
N CYS A 49 -8.70 -6.58 13.58
CA CYS A 49 -8.05 -6.28 12.31
C CYS A 49 -8.49 -7.19 11.17
N ARG A 50 -9.72 -7.71 11.21
CA ARG A 50 -10.20 -8.71 10.24
C ARG A 50 -10.20 -8.21 8.79
N ARG A 51 -10.30 -6.89 8.59
CA ARG A 51 -10.39 -6.28 7.26
C ARG A 51 -9.05 -5.87 6.69
N ILE A 52 -7.99 -5.91 7.50
CA ILE A 52 -6.66 -5.51 7.04
C ILE A 52 -6.03 -6.69 6.31
N LYS A 53 -5.77 -6.51 5.03
CA LYS A 53 -5.19 -7.54 4.16
C LYS A 53 -3.73 -7.27 3.84
N ALA A 54 -3.23 -6.10 4.14
CA ALA A 54 -1.83 -5.74 3.95
C ALA A 54 -1.50 -4.50 4.79
N PHE A 55 -0.23 -4.32 5.11
CA PHE A 55 0.25 -3.09 5.71
C PHE A 55 1.73 -2.88 5.40
N TYR A 56 2.16 -1.63 5.51
CA TYR A 56 3.56 -1.22 5.35
C TYR A 56 4.09 -0.65 6.65
N HIS A 57 5.33 -1.02 6.98
CA HIS A 57 6.07 -0.40 8.07
C HIS A 57 7.51 -0.12 7.59
N PRO A 58 8.06 1.08 7.85
CA PRO A 58 9.38 1.43 7.32
C PRO A 58 10.50 0.47 7.71
N ASP A 59 10.42 -0.12 8.90
CA ASP A 59 11.44 -1.02 9.41
C ASP A 59 11.19 -2.48 9.07
N TRP A 60 9.94 -2.86 8.76
CA TRP A 60 9.56 -4.26 8.55
C TRP A 60 9.25 -4.60 7.10
N GLY A 61 8.98 -3.61 6.27
CA GLY A 61 8.55 -3.83 4.90
C GLY A 61 7.04 -3.97 4.77
N VAL A 62 6.61 -4.74 3.78
CA VAL A 62 5.19 -4.96 3.46
C VAL A 62 4.78 -6.36 3.90
N TYR A 63 3.68 -6.43 4.63
CA TYR A 63 3.02 -7.70 4.99
C TYR A 63 1.76 -7.81 4.15
N VAL A 64 1.57 -8.97 3.52
CA VAL A 64 0.46 -9.25 2.62
C VAL A 64 -0.21 -10.55 3.07
N ASP A 65 -1.53 -10.50 3.19
CA ASP A 65 -2.32 -11.69 3.51
C ASP A 65 -2.20 -12.70 2.37
N GLU A 66 -1.88 -13.95 2.71
CA GLU A 66 -1.70 -15.02 1.72
C GLU A 66 -2.98 -15.34 0.94
N SER A 67 -4.14 -14.90 1.41
CA SER A 67 -5.41 -15.07 0.70
C SER A 67 -5.54 -14.16 -0.52
N LEU A 68 -4.69 -13.15 -0.67
CA LEU A 68 -4.73 -12.27 -1.84
C LEU A 68 -4.20 -12.99 -3.07
N ASP A 69 -4.92 -12.89 -4.17
CA ASP A 69 -4.51 -13.43 -5.46
C ASP A 69 -3.80 -12.35 -6.28
N LEU A 70 -2.52 -12.16 -5.99
CA LEU A 70 -1.73 -11.10 -6.62
C LEU A 70 -1.49 -11.34 -8.11
N ALA A 71 -1.50 -12.60 -8.54
CA ALA A 71 -1.29 -12.95 -9.94
C ALA A 71 -2.57 -12.79 -10.77
N GLY A 72 -3.73 -13.14 -10.22
CA GLY A 72 -4.96 -13.27 -10.97
C GLY A 72 -6.04 -12.23 -10.71
N ASP A 73 -5.92 -11.42 -9.66
CA ASP A 73 -6.96 -10.44 -9.32
C ASP A 73 -6.39 -9.03 -9.27
N ASN A 74 -6.93 -8.15 -10.11
CA ASN A 74 -6.46 -6.77 -10.21
C ASN A 74 -6.67 -5.97 -8.93
N PHE A 75 -7.79 -6.20 -8.23
CA PHE A 75 -8.07 -5.49 -6.99
C PHE A 75 -7.11 -5.92 -5.88
N ASP A 76 -6.84 -7.23 -5.75
CA ASP A 76 -5.86 -7.73 -4.79
C ASP A 76 -4.47 -7.14 -5.07
N ARG A 77 -4.10 -7.08 -6.35
CA ARG A 77 -2.82 -6.45 -6.75
C ARG A 77 -2.79 -4.98 -6.39
N SER A 78 -3.92 -4.29 -6.49
CA SER A 78 -4.01 -2.88 -6.13
C SER A 78 -3.79 -2.63 -4.63
N ILE A 79 -4.09 -3.62 -3.79
CA ILE A 79 -3.81 -3.55 -2.35
C ILE A 79 -2.30 -3.55 -2.10
N LEU A 80 -1.56 -4.41 -2.80
CA LEU A 80 -0.09 -4.37 -2.73
C LEU A 80 0.45 -3.02 -3.22
N LEU A 81 -0.06 -2.53 -4.35
CA LEU A 81 0.35 -1.22 -4.87
C LEU A 81 0.14 -0.12 -3.84
N HIS A 82 -0.98 -0.12 -3.13
CA HIS A 82 -1.26 0.83 -2.06
C HIS A 82 -0.15 0.86 -1.00
N GLU A 83 0.30 -0.32 -0.55
CA GLU A 83 1.36 -0.41 0.44
C GLU A 83 2.72 0.04 -0.14
N LEU A 84 2.98 -0.22 -1.42
CA LEU A 84 4.18 0.26 -2.09
C LEU A 84 4.18 1.79 -2.25
N VAL A 85 3.02 2.41 -2.37
CA VAL A 85 2.92 3.89 -2.33
C VAL A 85 3.43 4.41 -0.99
N HIS A 86 3.06 3.77 0.12
CA HIS A 86 3.59 4.16 1.44
C HIS A 86 5.12 4.06 1.51
N HIS A 87 5.70 3.06 0.85
CA HIS A 87 7.16 2.94 0.79
C HIS A 87 7.79 4.13 0.08
N VAL A 88 7.28 4.54 -1.08
CA VAL A 88 7.84 5.69 -1.81
C VAL A 88 7.58 7.00 -1.07
N GLN A 89 6.45 7.13 -0.40
CA GLN A 89 6.19 8.29 0.46
C GLN A 89 7.23 8.40 1.55
N HIS A 90 7.51 7.29 2.23
CA HIS A 90 8.49 7.27 3.32
C HIS A 90 9.90 7.59 2.80
N THR A 91 10.35 6.94 1.71
CA THR A 91 11.70 7.15 1.17
C THR A 91 11.90 8.57 0.66
N LYS A 92 10.85 9.26 0.26
CA LYS A 92 10.92 10.64 -0.23
C LYS A 92 10.58 11.68 0.83
N GLY A 93 10.20 11.26 2.03
CA GLY A 93 9.79 12.20 3.07
C GLY A 93 8.54 12.99 2.71
N ALA A 94 7.63 12.39 1.94
CA ALA A 94 6.39 13.03 1.55
C ALA A 94 5.57 13.39 2.78
N PHE A 95 4.98 14.59 2.79
CA PHE A 95 4.12 15.08 3.86
C PHE A 95 4.81 15.26 5.22
N GLU A 96 6.13 15.12 5.31
CA GLU A 96 6.84 15.23 6.60
C GLU A 96 6.75 16.62 7.22
N LEU A 97 6.46 17.66 6.42
CA LEU A 97 6.32 19.04 6.92
C LEU A 97 4.95 19.35 7.49
N LEU A 98 3.99 18.42 7.39
CA LEU A 98 2.69 18.63 8.01
C LEU A 98 2.80 18.59 9.53
N PRO A 99 1.97 19.40 10.25
CA PRO A 99 2.21 19.68 11.67
C PRO A 99 1.97 18.51 12.63
N SER A 100 1.19 17.50 12.25
CA SER A 100 0.88 16.41 13.18
C SER A 100 0.97 15.04 12.51
N ASP A 101 1.18 13.99 13.31
CA ASP A 101 1.17 12.61 12.82
C ASP A 101 -0.17 12.24 12.19
N CYS A 102 -1.27 12.72 12.77
CA CYS A 102 -2.61 12.49 12.23
C CYS A 102 -2.74 13.08 10.83
N GLN A 103 -2.32 14.33 10.64
CA GLN A 103 -2.39 14.98 9.33
C GLN A 103 -1.50 14.29 8.31
N ARG A 104 -0.30 13.86 8.70
CA ARG A 104 0.59 13.12 7.81
C ARG A 104 -0.04 11.80 7.38
N ARG A 105 -0.56 11.02 8.33
CA ARG A 105 -1.20 9.74 8.01
C ARG A 105 -2.40 9.92 7.09
N ASN A 106 -3.22 10.93 7.33
CA ASN A 106 -4.37 11.21 6.47
C ASN A 106 -3.94 11.57 5.05
N ALA A 107 -2.91 12.39 4.90
CA ALA A 107 -2.39 12.76 3.59
C ALA A 107 -1.78 11.56 2.86
N GLU A 108 -1.02 10.73 3.57
CA GLU A 108 -0.43 9.52 3.02
C GLU A 108 -1.51 8.54 2.54
N GLU A 109 -2.53 8.29 3.36
CA GLU A 109 -3.62 7.40 3.00
C GLU A 109 -4.44 7.95 1.83
N MET A 110 -4.75 9.23 1.84
CA MET A 110 -5.51 9.85 0.75
C MET A 110 -4.79 9.68 -0.58
N GLU A 111 -3.50 9.94 -0.61
CA GLU A 111 -2.71 9.76 -1.83
C GLU A 111 -2.64 8.28 -2.24
N ALA A 112 -2.41 7.37 -1.29
CA ALA A 112 -2.31 5.95 -1.59
C ALA A 112 -3.62 5.40 -2.18
N TYR A 113 -4.78 5.79 -1.65
CA TYR A 113 -6.07 5.39 -2.22
C TYR A 113 -6.30 6.01 -3.60
N LYS A 114 -5.89 7.25 -3.78
CA LYS A 114 -6.02 7.93 -5.08
C LYS A 114 -5.18 7.22 -6.15
N VAL A 115 -3.95 6.84 -5.83
CA VAL A 115 -3.07 6.11 -6.75
C VAL A 115 -3.64 4.71 -7.01
N GLN A 116 -4.11 4.03 -5.96
CA GLN A 116 -4.76 2.73 -6.09
C GLN A 116 -5.94 2.78 -7.06
N ASN A 117 -6.80 3.78 -6.93
CA ASN A 117 -7.96 3.94 -7.82
C ASN A 117 -7.55 4.31 -9.24
N ARG A 118 -6.50 5.11 -9.41
CA ARG A 118 -5.94 5.41 -10.74
C ARG A 118 -5.40 4.15 -11.42
N TYR A 119 -4.74 3.30 -10.65
CA TYR A 119 -4.25 2.02 -11.18
C TYR A 119 -5.41 1.17 -11.68
N LEU A 120 -6.45 0.98 -10.86
CA LEU A 120 -7.63 0.22 -11.26
C LEU A 120 -8.28 0.79 -12.53
N ALA A 121 -8.41 2.11 -12.60
CA ALA A 121 -8.94 2.76 -13.79
C ALA A 121 -8.06 2.51 -15.03
N SER A 122 -6.73 2.56 -14.87
CA SER A 122 -5.78 2.42 -15.97
C SER A 122 -5.81 1.02 -16.61
N ILE A 123 -6.22 0.01 -15.85
CA ILE A 123 -6.32 -1.37 -16.35
C ILE A 123 -7.76 -1.79 -16.63
N GLY A 124 -8.70 -0.84 -16.60
CA GLY A 124 -10.10 -1.11 -16.93
C GLY A 124 -10.91 -1.86 -15.89
N ASP A 125 -10.43 -1.92 -14.65
CA ASP A 125 -11.18 -2.54 -13.56
C ASP A 125 -12.17 -1.51 -12.99
N PRO A 126 -13.48 -1.83 -12.92
CA PRO A 126 -14.48 -0.87 -12.43
C PRO A 126 -14.50 -0.70 -10.91
N ARG A 127 -13.84 -1.58 -10.16
CA ARG A 127 -13.84 -1.49 -8.70
C ARG A 127 -13.03 -0.29 -8.23
N ARG A 128 -13.47 0.31 -7.12
CA ARG A 128 -12.79 1.46 -6.50
C ARG A 128 -12.81 1.32 -4.99
N VAL A 129 -11.79 1.85 -4.35
CA VAL A 129 -11.78 2.01 -2.89
C VAL A 129 -12.43 3.36 -2.58
N PRO A 130 -13.39 3.41 -1.63
CA PRO A 130 -13.98 4.69 -1.25
C PRO A 130 -12.90 5.58 -0.61
N ALA A 131 -12.53 6.66 -1.30
CA ALA A 131 -11.57 7.63 -0.77
C ALA A 131 -12.14 8.29 0.47
N GLY A 132 -11.37 8.31 1.55
CA GLY A 132 -11.78 8.94 2.80
C GLY A 132 -12.48 8.03 3.79
N ALA A 133 -12.76 6.77 3.45
CA ALA A 133 -13.41 5.83 4.37
C ALA A 133 -12.58 5.60 5.65
N TRP A 134 -11.27 5.80 5.58
CA TRP A 134 -10.33 5.55 6.67
C TRP A 134 -9.66 6.80 7.18
N ILE A 135 -10.09 7.97 6.68
CA ILE A 135 -9.50 9.26 7.03
C ILE A 135 -10.42 9.94 8.04
N GLY A 136 -9.92 10.13 9.24
CA GLY A 136 -10.66 10.75 10.32
C GLY A 136 -10.22 12.19 10.57
N PRO A 137 -11.04 12.98 11.29
CA PRO A 137 -10.66 14.33 11.66
C PRO A 137 -9.47 14.32 12.60
N CYS A 138 -8.54 15.24 12.38
CA CYS A 138 -7.41 15.42 13.27
C CYS A 138 -7.75 16.51 14.30
N ARG A 139 -7.54 16.17 15.57
CA ARG A 139 -7.71 17.12 16.66
C ARG A 139 -6.37 17.80 16.97
N ASN A 140 -6.43 19.09 17.16
CA ASN A 140 -5.27 19.86 17.58
C ASN A 140 -5.04 19.71 19.10
#